data_5ce3a47666450a10ff912309705d0cdd
#
_entry.id   5ce3a47666450a10ff912309705d0cdd
#
_cell.length_a   1.000
_cell.length_b   1.000
_cell.length_c   1.000
_cell.angle_alpha   90.00
_cell.angle_beta   90.00
_cell.angle_gamma   90.00
#
_symmetry.space_group_name_H-M   'P 1'
#
loop_
_entity.id
_entity.type
_entity.pdbx_description
1 polymer ?
#
loop_
_entity_poly.entity_id
_entity_poly.type
_entity_poly.pdbx_seq_one_letter_code
_entity_poly.pdbx_strand_id
1 'polypeptide(L)'
;MPRGIEDKLAKIDWNQRDVLVGALRNRVQLQTCLKHKFYHIPASKIKDADLPIHYVAIYQSINIFGREAGIKYYGEVTKTSVVKRRDIREIPKNSDEEYYRFEIKEWKELNIPIVAKEVRDFPFFTNIFLLQHCPDVPDLHISSEEEYRLYTEVRRLANDASVNETDAEPGFKYDDKTIIMENGDIVVLKNGTKIEQISIE
;
A
#
# COMPACT_ATOMS: atom_id res chain seq x y z
N MET A 1 -6.21 -22.37 2.79
CA MET A 1 -6.39 -21.33 1.73
C MET A 1 -7.22 -21.89 0.58
N PRO A 2 -8.06 -21.10 -0.12
CA PRO A 2 -8.76 -21.55 -1.32
C PRO A 2 -7.74 -21.90 -2.41
N ARG A 3 -7.90 -23.05 -3.07
CA ARG A 3 -7.02 -23.55 -4.17
C ARG A 3 -6.65 -22.48 -5.23
N GLY A 4 -7.51 -21.50 -5.47
CA GLY A 4 -7.26 -20.44 -6.46
C GLY A 4 -6.25 -19.35 -6.06
N ILE A 5 -5.85 -19.23 -4.80
CA ILE A 5 -4.84 -18.27 -4.36
C ILE A 5 -3.44 -18.87 -4.52
N GLU A 6 -3.25 -20.14 -4.21
CA GLU A 6 -1.95 -20.81 -4.35
C GLU A 6 -1.43 -20.79 -5.80
N ASP A 7 -2.31 -21.06 -6.78
CA ASP A 7 -1.97 -20.97 -8.21
C ASP A 7 -1.61 -19.53 -8.64
N LYS A 8 -2.12 -18.52 -7.95
CA LYS A 8 -1.77 -17.11 -8.21
C LYS A 8 -0.43 -16.74 -7.57
N LEU A 9 -0.18 -17.16 -6.31
CA LEU A 9 1.05 -16.88 -5.59
C LEU A 9 2.29 -17.39 -6.33
N ALA A 10 2.22 -18.63 -6.86
CA ALA A 10 3.30 -19.23 -7.63
C ALA A 10 3.63 -18.50 -8.96
N LYS A 11 2.76 -17.59 -9.41
CA LYS A 11 2.94 -16.83 -10.66
C LYS A 11 3.38 -15.38 -10.42
N ILE A 12 3.47 -14.95 -9.18
CA ILE A 12 3.84 -13.58 -8.85
C ILE A 12 5.37 -13.45 -8.94
N ASP A 13 5.82 -12.49 -9.72
CA ASP A 13 7.18 -11.99 -9.58
C ASP A 13 7.20 -11.00 -8.41
N TRP A 14 7.66 -11.48 -7.26
CA TRP A 14 7.74 -10.71 -6.03
C TRP A 14 8.74 -9.53 -6.09
N ASN A 15 9.65 -9.56 -7.06
CA ASN A 15 10.59 -8.47 -7.32
C ASN A 15 9.96 -7.38 -8.20
N GLN A 16 8.89 -7.69 -8.92
CA GLN A 16 8.20 -6.72 -9.76
C GLN A 16 7.44 -5.71 -8.90
N ARG A 17 7.78 -4.43 -9.06
CA ARG A 17 7.16 -3.28 -8.36
C ARG A 17 6.57 -2.32 -9.39
N ASP A 18 5.57 -2.79 -10.12
CA ASP A 18 4.99 -2.11 -11.29
C ASP A 18 3.79 -1.21 -10.97
N VAL A 19 3.43 -1.10 -9.70
CA VAL A 19 2.39 -0.19 -9.21
C VAL A 19 3.02 0.99 -8.48
N LEU A 20 2.85 2.18 -9.02
CA LEU A 20 3.19 3.44 -8.37
C LEU A 20 2.06 3.85 -7.41
N VAL A 21 2.34 3.98 -6.14
CA VAL A 21 1.42 4.59 -5.17
C VAL A 21 1.82 6.05 -4.97
N GLY A 22 0.98 6.96 -5.43
CA GLY A 22 1.21 8.38 -5.37
C GLY A 22 0.17 9.15 -4.56
N ALA A 23 0.61 10.20 -3.86
CA ALA A 23 -0.27 11.04 -3.06
C ALA A 23 -0.83 12.22 -3.86
N LEU A 24 -2.01 12.69 -3.46
CA LEU A 24 -2.64 13.91 -3.99
C LEU A 24 -2.63 15.03 -2.94
N ARG A 25 -2.58 16.28 -3.44
CA ARG A 25 -2.49 17.47 -2.58
C ARG A 25 -3.83 17.99 -2.10
N ASN A 26 -4.92 17.68 -2.81
CA ASN A 26 -6.27 18.14 -2.46
C ASN A 26 -7.36 17.37 -3.21
N ARG A 27 -8.62 17.57 -2.80
CA ARG A 27 -9.80 16.92 -3.40
C ARG A 27 -10.04 17.30 -4.87
N VAL A 28 -9.74 18.55 -5.24
CA VAL A 28 -9.90 19.01 -6.64
C VAL A 28 -8.96 18.25 -7.56
N GLN A 29 -7.72 18.03 -7.11
CA GLN A 29 -6.74 17.23 -7.87
C GLN A 29 -7.23 15.80 -8.06
N LEU A 30 -7.80 15.16 -7.03
CA LEU A 30 -8.41 13.84 -7.16
C LEU A 30 -9.50 13.82 -8.24
N GLN A 31 -10.47 14.73 -8.13
CA GLN A 31 -11.58 14.80 -9.10
C GLN A 31 -11.06 15.02 -10.53
N THR A 32 -10.05 15.88 -10.70
CA THR A 32 -9.44 16.15 -12.00
C THR A 32 -8.73 14.90 -12.54
N CYS A 33 -7.94 14.21 -11.74
CA CYS A 33 -7.27 12.97 -12.15
C CYS A 33 -8.28 11.88 -12.55
N LEU A 34 -9.33 11.69 -11.76
CA LEU A 34 -10.38 10.72 -12.06
C LEU A 34 -11.13 11.08 -13.35
N LYS A 35 -11.55 12.34 -13.50
CA LYS A 35 -12.31 12.83 -14.66
C LYS A 35 -11.53 12.73 -15.96
N HIS A 36 -10.26 13.14 -15.94
CA HIS A 36 -9.41 13.23 -17.13
C HIS A 36 -8.52 11.99 -17.31
N LYS A 37 -8.67 10.97 -16.46
CA LYS A 37 -8.00 9.68 -16.57
C LYS A 37 -6.48 9.79 -16.67
N PHE A 38 -5.86 10.55 -15.79
CA PHE A 38 -4.40 10.68 -15.72
C PHE A 38 -3.91 10.84 -14.29
N TYR A 39 -2.61 10.59 -14.10
CA TYR A 39 -1.86 10.92 -12.90
C TYR A 39 -0.57 11.63 -13.29
N HIS A 40 -0.04 12.48 -12.43
CA HIS A 40 1.22 13.15 -12.67
C HIS A 40 2.05 13.32 -11.41
N ILE A 41 3.37 13.23 -11.56
CA ILE A 41 4.33 13.35 -10.47
C ILE A 41 5.63 13.98 -10.99
N PRO A 42 6.38 14.79 -10.17
CA PRO A 42 7.69 15.27 -10.58
C PRO A 42 8.60 14.14 -11.04
N ALA A 43 9.28 14.33 -12.16
CA ALA A 43 10.19 13.33 -12.72
C ALA A 43 11.31 12.96 -11.73
N SER A 44 11.74 13.93 -10.91
CA SER A 44 12.75 13.73 -9.86
C SER A 44 12.35 12.72 -8.75
N LYS A 45 11.08 12.32 -8.71
CA LYS A 45 10.56 11.34 -7.74
C LYS A 45 10.54 9.90 -8.27
N ILE A 46 10.84 9.69 -9.54
CA ILE A 46 10.85 8.38 -10.21
C ILE A 46 12.26 8.12 -10.70
N LYS A 47 12.83 6.99 -10.38
CA LYS A 47 14.13 6.54 -10.90
C LYS A 47 13.92 5.71 -12.17
N ASP A 48 14.91 5.64 -13.03
CA ASP A 48 14.83 4.83 -14.25
C ASP A 48 14.60 3.34 -13.94
N ALA A 49 15.12 2.85 -12.81
CA ALA A 49 14.92 1.49 -12.33
C ALA A 49 13.47 1.19 -11.92
N ASP A 50 12.66 2.23 -11.68
CA ASP A 50 11.25 2.09 -11.31
C ASP A 50 10.35 1.90 -12.54
N LEU A 51 10.88 2.04 -13.74
CA LEU A 51 10.14 1.93 -15.00
C LEU A 51 10.26 0.52 -15.61
N PRO A 52 9.26 0.01 -16.34
CA PRO A 52 7.97 0.66 -16.61
C PRO A 52 6.97 0.53 -15.46
N ILE A 53 6.16 1.57 -15.26
CA ILE A 53 5.03 1.57 -14.34
C ILE A 53 3.78 1.12 -15.11
N HIS A 54 3.18 0.02 -14.68
CA HIS A 54 1.98 -0.54 -15.33
C HIS A 54 0.68 -0.07 -14.68
N TYR A 55 0.73 0.29 -13.40
CA TYR A 55 -0.43 0.76 -12.66
C TYR A 55 -0.08 1.98 -11.80
N VAL A 56 -1.09 2.81 -11.59
CA VAL A 56 -1.02 3.89 -10.59
C VAL A 56 -2.14 3.68 -9.58
N ALA A 57 -1.82 3.81 -8.29
CA ALA A 57 -2.78 3.86 -7.20
C ALA A 57 -2.71 5.22 -6.50
N ILE A 58 -3.85 5.73 -6.05
CA ILE A 58 -3.97 7.05 -5.44
C ILE A 58 -4.13 6.92 -3.93
N TYR A 59 -3.15 7.47 -3.20
CA TYR A 59 -3.27 7.66 -1.76
C TYR A 59 -3.93 9.00 -1.41
N GLN A 60 -4.92 8.92 -0.56
CA GLN A 60 -5.69 10.02 -0.01
C GLN A 60 -5.32 10.20 1.46
N SER A 61 -4.60 11.28 1.80
CA SER A 61 -4.13 11.51 3.18
C SER A 61 -5.28 11.84 4.13
N ILE A 62 -5.16 11.43 5.39
CA ILE A 62 -6.16 11.66 6.43
C ILE A 62 -6.43 13.14 6.66
N ASN A 63 -5.39 13.99 6.58
CA ASN A 63 -5.50 15.43 6.80
C ASN A 63 -6.36 16.15 5.76
N ILE A 64 -6.48 15.58 4.54
CA ILE A 64 -7.21 16.18 3.42
C ILE A 64 -8.56 15.47 3.23
N PHE A 65 -8.58 14.15 3.39
CA PHE A 65 -9.73 13.32 3.05
C PHE A 65 -10.51 12.81 4.26
N GLY A 66 -9.97 12.94 5.48
CA GLY A 66 -10.65 12.51 6.70
C GLY A 66 -11.01 11.03 6.66
N ARG A 67 -12.30 10.71 6.81
CA ARG A 67 -12.80 9.31 6.78
C ARG A 67 -12.65 8.60 5.43
N GLU A 68 -12.39 9.36 4.37
CA GLU A 68 -12.15 8.81 3.02
C GLU A 68 -10.66 8.57 2.75
N ALA A 69 -9.80 8.73 3.77
CA ALA A 69 -8.36 8.50 3.64
C ALA A 69 -8.04 7.05 3.31
N GLY A 70 -6.87 6.86 2.70
CA GLY A 70 -6.38 5.55 2.28
C GLY A 70 -6.16 5.44 0.77
N ILE A 71 -6.01 4.23 0.26
CA ILE A 71 -5.92 3.96 -1.17
C ILE A 71 -7.23 3.32 -1.60
N LYS A 72 -7.97 4.02 -2.48
CA LYS A 72 -9.25 3.56 -2.99
C LYS A 72 -9.24 3.34 -4.48
N TYR A 73 -8.49 4.16 -5.22
CA TYR A 73 -8.49 4.17 -6.68
C TYR A 73 -7.17 3.67 -7.22
N TYR A 74 -7.22 2.85 -8.25
CA TYR A 74 -6.08 2.44 -9.06
C TYR A 74 -6.48 2.35 -10.53
N GLY A 75 -5.49 2.41 -11.43
CA GLY A 75 -5.76 2.31 -12.86
C GLY A 75 -4.56 1.81 -13.64
N GLU A 76 -4.84 1.13 -14.74
CA GLU A 76 -3.85 0.63 -15.71
C GLU A 76 -3.30 1.80 -16.53
N VAL A 77 -1.98 1.90 -16.62
CA VAL A 77 -1.28 2.90 -17.42
C VAL A 77 -1.27 2.48 -18.88
N THR A 78 -1.77 3.33 -19.75
CA THR A 78 -1.77 3.09 -21.21
C THR A 78 -0.63 3.81 -21.90
N LYS A 79 -0.16 4.91 -21.32
CA LYS A 79 0.93 5.71 -21.86
C LYS A 79 1.65 6.46 -20.73
N THR A 80 2.97 6.47 -20.82
CA THR A 80 3.85 7.29 -19.97
C THR A 80 4.53 8.35 -20.84
N SER A 81 4.56 9.58 -20.38
CA SER A 81 5.26 10.69 -21.07
C SER A 81 5.92 11.63 -20.07
N VAL A 82 7.04 12.21 -20.46
CA VAL A 82 7.66 13.31 -19.72
C VAL A 82 7.15 14.62 -20.32
N VAL A 83 6.61 15.49 -19.48
CA VAL A 83 6.04 16.78 -19.87
C VAL A 83 6.50 17.87 -18.90
N LYS A 84 6.52 19.13 -19.35
CA LYS A 84 6.72 20.25 -18.42
C LYS A 84 5.47 20.46 -17.58
N ARG A 85 5.64 20.85 -16.33
CA ARG A 85 4.52 21.07 -15.40
C ARG A 85 3.49 22.07 -15.94
N ARG A 86 3.93 23.09 -16.67
CA ARG A 86 3.06 24.08 -17.31
C ARG A 86 2.16 23.52 -18.42
N ASP A 87 2.54 22.37 -19.00
CA ASP A 87 1.79 21.74 -20.10
C ASP A 87 0.64 20.85 -19.59
N ILE A 88 0.57 20.60 -18.27
CA ILE A 88 -0.55 19.91 -17.64
C ILE A 88 -1.69 20.90 -17.41
N ARG A 89 -2.52 21.07 -18.44
CA ARG A 89 -3.56 22.09 -18.49
C ARG A 89 -4.71 21.85 -17.53
N GLU A 90 -5.00 20.60 -17.20
CA GLU A 90 -6.08 20.19 -16.31
C GLU A 90 -5.83 20.63 -14.86
N ILE A 91 -4.58 20.82 -14.48
CA ILE A 91 -4.16 21.32 -13.17
C ILE A 91 -3.10 22.40 -13.40
N PRO A 92 -3.50 23.64 -13.77
CA PRO A 92 -2.56 24.68 -14.19
C PRO A 92 -1.53 25.06 -13.13
N LYS A 93 -0.27 25.12 -13.52
CA LYS A 93 0.83 25.66 -12.71
C LYS A 93 1.95 26.13 -13.64
N ASN A 94 2.39 27.37 -13.50
CA ASN A 94 3.49 27.89 -14.29
C ASN A 94 4.84 27.42 -13.73
N SER A 95 5.40 26.34 -14.31
CA SER A 95 6.69 25.77 -13.91
C SER A 95 7.27 24.96 -15.07
N ASP A 96 8.58 25.05 -15.27
CA ASP A 96 9.32 24.28 -16.26
C ASP A 96 9.82 22.94 -15.73
N GLU A 97 9.52 22.61 -14.48
CA GLU A 97 9.84 21.33 -13.85
C GLU A 97 9.26 20.17 -14.67
N GLU A 98 10.05 19.14 -14.91
CA GLU A 98 9.64 17.93 -15.62
C GLU A 98 8.80 17.03 -14.74
N TYR A 99 7.75 16.48 -15.33
CA TYR A 99 6.81 15.58 -14.71
C TYR A 99 6.60 14.35 -15.56
N TYR A 100 6.53 13.18 -14.94
CA TYR A 100 5.88 12.04 -15.56
C TYR A 100 4.37 12.27 -15.56
N ARG A 101 3.75 12.07 -16.75
CA ARG A 101 2.32 12.01 -16.95
C ARG A 101 1.96 10.59 -17.38
N PHE A 102 1.10 9.96 -16.61
CA PHE A 102 0.58 8.63 -16.86
C PHE A 102 -0.87 8.76 -17.33
N GLU A 103 -1.16 8.33 -18.54
CA GLU A 103 -2.53 8.21 -19.03
C GLU A 103 -3.13 6.91 -18.53
N ILE A 104 -4.30 7.01 -17.93
CA ILE A 104 -4.98 5.89 -17.28
C ILE A 104 -6.13 5.42 -18.16
N LYS A 105 -6.20 4.13 -18.43
CA LYS A 105 -7.28 3.52 -19.22
C LYS A 105 -8.64 3.77 -18.57
N GLU A 106 -8.73 3.41 -17.30
CA GLU A 106 -9.89 3.58 -16.46
C GLU A 106 -9.48 3.52 -15.00
N TRP A 107 -10.04 4.40 -14.17
CA TRP A 107 -9.91 4.30 -12.73
C TRP A 107 -10.89 3.28 -12.19
N LYS A 108 -10.41 2.37 -11.38
CA LYS A 108 -11.19 1.34 -10.67
C LYS A 108 -11.11 1.59 -9.18
N GLU A 109 -12.16 1.26 -8.48
CA GLU A 109 -12.13 1.23 -7.02
C GLU A 109 -11.63 -0.14 -6.55
N LEU A 110 -10.84 -0.14 -5.48
CA LEU A 110 -10.47 -1.38 -4.79
C LEU A 110 -11.71 -1.97 -4.11
N ASN A 111 -11.88 -3.28 -4.20
CA ASN A 111 -12.97 -3.98 -3.50
C ASN A 111 -12.89 -3.75 -1.98
N ILE A 112 -11.67 -3.68 -1.44
CA ILE A 112 -11.39 -3.35 -0.06
C ILE A 112 -10.44 -2.16 -0.08
N PRO A 113 -10.89 -0.95 0.33
CA PRO A 113 -10.00 0.20 0.46
C PRO A 113 -8.87 -0.08 1.45
N ILE A 114 -7.65 0.29 1.07
CA ILE A 114 -6.50 0.14 1.95
C ILE A 114 -6.49 1.30 2.93
N VAL A 115 -6.60 1.00 4.22
CA VAL A 115 -6.60 1.99 5.28
C VAL A 115 -5.16 2.39 5.62
N ALA A 116 -4.91 3.69 5.76
CA ALA A 116 -3.61 4.20 6.19
C ALA A 116 -3.80 5.20 7.33
N LYS A 117 -3.19 4.94 8.46
CA LYS A 117 -3.20 5.88 9.60
C LYS A 117 -2.28 7.07 9.30
N GLU A 118 -1.04 6.83 8.95
CA GLU A 118 -0.08 7.81 8.42
C GLU A 118 0.90 7.13 7.48
N VAL A 119 1.09 7.71 6.31
CA VAL A 119 2.16 7.30 5.38
C VAL A 119 2.98 8.55 5.08
N ARG A 120 4.28 8.51 5.32
CA ARG A 120 5.16 9.68 5.22
C ARG A 120 5.93 9.72 3.91
N ASP A 121 6.32 8.55 3.40
CA ASP A 121 7.19 8.44 2.24
C ASP A 121 6.39 8.15 0.97
N PHE A 122 6.27 9.18 0.11
CA PHE A 122 5.66 9.08 -1.20
C PHE A 122 6.60 9.64 -2.28
N PRO A 123 6.59 9.04 -3.48
CA PRO A 123 5.89 7.81 -3.87
C PRO A 123 6.55 6.57 -3.30
N PHE A 124 5.81 5.47 -3.25
CA PHE A 124 6.36 4.13 -3.07
C PHE A 124 5.81 3.17 -4.13
N PHE A 125 6.42 2.00 -4.22
CA PHE A 125 6.09 1.00 -5.24
C PHE A 125 5.66 -0.30 -4.61
N THR A 126 4.69 -0.96 -5.25
CA THR A 126 4.17 -2.27 -4.88
C THR A 126 3.84 -3.07 -6.14
N ASN A 127 3.26 -4.24 -6.00
CA ASN A 127 2.70 -5.00 -7.11
C ASN A 127 1.17 -5.06 -7.06
N ILE A 128 0.56 -5.38 -8.19
CA ILE A 128 -0.90 -5.39 -8.33
C ILE A 128 -1.57 -6.43 -7.43
N PHE A 129 -0.90 -7.55 -7.14
CA PHE A 129 -1.44 -8.58 -6.26
C PHE A 129 -1.59 -8.07 -4.83
N LEU A 130 -0.53 -7.47 -4.26
CA LEU A 130 -0.56 -6.88 -2.92
C LEU A 130 -1.60 -5.78 -2.83
N LEU A 131 -1.66 -4.89 -3.84
CA LEU A 131 -2.65 -3.81 -3.88
C LEU A 131 -4.09 -4.33 -3.80
N GLN A 132 -4.37 -5.49 -4.37
CA GLN A 132 -5.72 -6.07 -4.42
C GLN A 132 -6.07 -6.97 -3.23
N HIS A 133 -5.08 -7.42 -2.45
CA HIS A 133 -5.28 -8.43 -1.42
C HIS A 133 -4.86 -7.98 -0.01
N CYS A 134 -4.09 -6.91 0.13
CA CYS A 134 -3.65 -6.39 1.41
C CYS A 134 -4.47 -5.16 1.81
N PRO A 135 -5.04 -5.11 3.02
CA PRO A 135 -5.90 -4.01 3.44
C PRO A 135 -5.14 -2.87 4.14
N ASP A 136 -3.85 -3.03 4.45
CA ASP A 136 -3.04 -2.04 5.17
C ASP A 136 -1.80 -1.65 4.35
N VAL A 137 -1.35 -0.39 4.49
CA VAL A 137 -0.20 0.12 3.71
C VAL A 137 1.11 -0.61 4.00
N PRO A 138 1.47 -0.95 5.25
CA PRO A 138 2.69 -1.72 5.51
C PRO A 138 2.79 -3.02 4.72
N ASP A 139 1.66 -3.69 4.51
CA ASP A 139 1.59 -4.97 3.80
C ASP A 139 1.89 -4.86 2.31
N LEU A 140 1.82 -3.64 1.75
CA LEU A 140 2.17 -3.38 0.35
C LEU A 140 3.68 -3.47 0.09
N HIS A 141 4.50 -3.57 1.14
CA HIS A 141 5.95 -3.72 1.06
C HIS A 141 6.42 -5.18 1.14
N ILE A 142 5.53 -6.13 1.37
CA ILE A 142 5.84 -7.58 1.36
C ILE A 142 6.64 -7.94 0.10
N SER A 143 7.75 -8.64 0.27
CA SER A 143 8.77 -8.84 -0.76
C SER A 143 8.93 -10.28 -1.23
N SER A 144 8.29 -11.24 -0.55
CA SER A 144 8.36 -12.66 -0.92
C SER A 144 7.06 -13.41 -0.66
N GLU A 145 6.95 -14.60 -1.24
CA GLU A 145 5.83 -15.50 -0.99
C GLU A 145 5.81 -15.97 0.49
N GLU A 146 6.98 -16.25 1.05
CA GLU A 146 7.12 -16.70 2.44
C GLU A 146 6.64 -15.61 3.39
N GLU A 147 7.02 -14.35 3.17
CA GLU A 147 6.58 -13.20 3.94
C GLU A 147 5.06 -13.03 3.83
N TYR A 148 4.48 -13.15 2.63
CA TYR A 148 3.04 -13.09 2.42
C TYR A 148 2.29 -14.23 3.13
N ARG A 149 2.82 -15.46 3.10
CA ARG A 149 2.24 -16.61 3.81
C ARG A 149 2.26 -16.40 5.31
N LEU A 150 3.40 -15.93 5.86
CA LEU A 150 3.53 -15.60 7.27
C LEU A 150 2.52 -14.51 7.68
N TYR A 151 2.46 -13.43 6.92
CA TYR A 151 1.51 -12.34 7.12
C TYR A 151 0.06 -12.84 7.15
N THR A 152 -0.33 -13.68 6.19
CA THR A 152 -1.70 -14.21 6.10
C THR A 152 -2.04 -15.07 7.30
N GLU A 153 -1.07 -15.87 7.78
CA GLU A 153 -1.26 -16.74 8.93
C GLU A 153 -1.34 -15.93 10.24
N VAL A 154 -0.48 -14.94 10.42
CA VAL A 154 -0.55 -14.03 11.57
C VAL A 154 -1.90 -13.30 11.61
N ARG A 155 -2.42 -12.83 10.48
CA ARG A 155 -3.76 -12.20 10.42
C ARG A 155 -4.88 -13.17 10.73
N ARG A 156 -4.79 -14.40 10.26
CA ARG A 156 -5.77 -15.43 10.59
C ARG A 156 -5.81 -15.67 12.10
N LEU A 157 -4.64 -15.85 12.72
CA LEU A 157 -4.53 -16.04 14.17
C LEU A 157 -5.04 -14.81 14.95
N ALA A 158 -4.78 -13.60 14.45
CA ALA A 158 -5.30 -12.37 15.06
C ALA A 158 -6.82 -12.32 15.07
N ASN A 159 -7.44 -12.66 13.94
CA ASN A 159 -8.89 -12.67 13.82
C ASN A 159 -9.51 -13.77 14.71
N ASP A 160 -8.87 -14.94 14.80
CA ASP A 160 -9.30 -16.04 15.67
C ASP A 160 -9.15 -15.68 17.16
N ALA A 161 -8.12 -14.88 17.53
CA ALA A 161 -7.89 -14.41 18.89
C ALA A 161 -8.88 -13.32 19.32
N SER A 162 -9.29 -12.42 18.40
CA SER A 162 -10.25 -11.34 18.68
C SER A 162 -11.66 -11.83 19.04
N VAL A 163 -11.97 -13.08 18.75
CA VAL A 163 -13.24 -13.73 19.15
C VAL A 163 -13.25 -14.09 20.63
N ASN A 164 -12.09 -14.07 21.32
CA ASN A 164 -11.93 -14.45 22.72
C ASN A 164 -11.57 -13.27 23.66
N GLU A 165 -11.77 -12.01 23.22
CA GLU A 165 -11.52 -10.85 24.09
C GLU A 165 -12.57 -10.70 25.18
N THR A 166 -12.24 -11.26 26.35
CA THR A 166 -12.60 -10.67 27.64
C THR A 166 -11.29 -10.34 28.36
N ASP A 167 -11.04 -9.04 28.52
CA ASP A 167 -10.06 -8.40 29.40
C ASP A 167 -8.56 -8.61 29.16
N ALA A 168 -7.89 -7.47 28.90
CA ALA A 168 -6.49 -7.13 29.15
C ALA A 168 -5.43 -7.49 28.10
N GLU A 169 -4.71 -6.45 27.72
CA GLU A 169 -3.45 -6.32 26.98
C GLU A 169 -3.45 -6.71 25.48
N PRO A 170 -3.03 -5.79 24.61
CA PRO A 170 -2.93 -6.04 23.18
C PRO A 170 -1.79 -7.02 22.89
N GLY A 171 -2.11 -8.27 22.63
CA GLY A 171 -1.15 -9.30 22.27
C GLY A 171 -1.82 -10.56 21.73
N PHE A 172 -1.06 -11.28 20.89
CA PHE A 172 -1.47 -12.58 20.39
C PHE A 172 -1.21 -13.66 21.42
N LYS A 173 -2.20 -14.49 21.75
CA LYS A 173 -2.00 -15.69 22.54
C LYS A 173 -1.92 -16.91 21.63
N TYR A 174 -0.80 -17.61 21.69
CA TYR A 174 -0.60 -18.89 21.03
C TYR A 174 -0.06 -19.88 22.03
N ASP A 175 -0.86 -20.91 22.34
CA ASP A 175 -0.56 -21.89 23.39
C ASP A 175 -0.36 -21.18 24.75
N ASP A 176 0.78 -21.38 25.41
CA ASP A 176 1.15 -20.72 26.68
C ASP A 176 1.96 -19.42 26.48
N LYS A 177 2.01 -18.89 25.25
CA LYS A 177 2.78 -17.71 24.88
C LYS A 177 1.87 -16.55 24.48
N THR A 178 2.30 -15.33 24.78
CA THR A 178 1.70 -14.08 24.31
C THR A 178 2.74 -13.35 23.46
N ILE A 179 2.37 -12.97 22.26
CA ILE A 179 3.22 -12.21 21.35
C ILE A 179 2.69 -10.78 21.33
N ILE A 180 3.53 -9.80 21.68
CA ILE A 180 3.18 -8.37 21.69
C ILE A 180 4.15 -7.58 20.82
N MET A 181 3.73 -6.38 20.40
CA MET A 181 4.62 -5.39 19.81
C MET A 181 5.00 -4.37 20.88
N GLU A 182 6.28 -4.27 21.19
CA GLU A 182 6.80 -3.32 22.15
C GLU A 182 7.94 -2.50 21.50
N ASN A 183 7.76 -1.18 21.40
CA ASN A 183 8.74 -0.24 20.78
C ASN A 183 9.19 -0.58 19.35
N GLY A 184 8.33 -1.26 18.59
CA GLY A 184 8.65 -1.69 17.22
C GLY A 184 9.28 -3.09 17.13
N ASP A 185 9.54 -3.74 18.26
CA ASP A 185 10.04 -5.12 18.32
C ASP A 185 8.90 -6.11 18.57
N ILE A 186 9.07 -7.32 18.07
CA ILE A 186 8.21 -8.46 18.45
C ILE A 186 8.74 -9.05 19.76
N VAL A 187 7.92 -9.07 20.79
CA VAL A 187 8.25 -9.64 22.10
C VAL A 187 7.38 -10.86 22.36
N VAL A 188 8.01 -11.99 22.70
CA VAL A 188 7.31 -13.22 23.08
C VAL A 188 7.34 -13.36 24.59
N LEU A 189 6.15 -13.39 25.19
CA LEU A 189 5.95 -13.59 26.62
C LEU A 189 5.47 -15.02 26.89
N LYS A 190 5.97 -15.64 27.95
CA LYS A 190 5.42 -16.88 28.50
C LYS A 190 5.02 -16.65 29.95
N ASN A 191 3.74 -16.81 30.26
CA ASN A 191 3.19 -16.48 31.57
C ASN A 191 3.54 -15.06 32.06
N GLY A 192 3.49 -14.09 31.13
CA GLY A 192 3.83 -12.70 31.42
C GLY A 192 5.33 -12.38 31.49
N THR A 193 6.21 -13.39 31.36
CA THR A 193 7.66 -13.19 31.36
C THR A 193 8.20 -13.18 29.94
N LYS A 194 9.00 -12.16 29.61
CA LYS A 194 9.66 -12.04 28.29
C LYS A 194 10.68 -13.16 28.11
N ILE A 195 10.48 -13.98 27.07
CA ILE A 195 11.35 -15.08 26.71
C ILE A 195 12.13 -14.87 25.42
N GLU A 196 11.63 -13.98 24.53
CA GLU A 196 12.26 -13.69 23.25
C GLU A 196 11.92 -12.27 22.80
N GLN A 197 12.86 -11.62 22.11
CA GLN A 197 12.64 -10.33 21.45
C GLN A 197 13.30 -10.39 20.08
N ILE A 198 12.55 -10.01 19.04
CA ILE A 198 12.99 -9.96 17.66
C ILE A 198 12.88 -8.51 17.22
N SER A 199 14.00 -7.85 16.96
CA SER A 199 14.04 -6.50 16.41
C SER A 199 13.67 -6.52 14.94
N ILE A 200 12.73 -5.66 14.56
CA ILE A 200 12.36 -5.43 13.16
C ILE A 200 13.15 -4.19 12.72
N GLU A 201 14.32 -4.43 12.07
CA GLU A 201 15.09 -3.36 11.41
C GLU A 201 14.43 -2.93 10.09
#